data_03118d39de777c0a1c07f3c0412d1c0b
#
_entry.id   03118d39de777c0a1c07f3c0412d1c0b
#
_cell.length_a   1.000
_cell.length_b   1.000
_cell.length_c   1.000
_cell.angle_alpha   90.00
_cell.angle_beta   90.00
_cell.angle_gamma   90.00
#
_symmetry.space_group_name_H-M   'P 1'
#
loop_
_entity.id
_entity.type
_entity.pdbx_description
1 polymer ?
#
loop_
_entity_poly.entity_id
_entity_poly.type
_entity_poly.pdbx_seq_one_letter_code
_entity_poly.pdbx_strand_id
1 'polypeptide(L)'
;EHEIHLSGRMDLLLERDGRWIVGEIKSTTRKLEVIEENDRPAHYAQAKMYAYLLLCQHLDWEEITVRLIYCDLEGINQRCFDQIYTKEMLEPFVQETLRIYLDWYLILLRSMELKLKTAKTLQFPFGDFRAYQRELSGAVYQCVKQKKRLLLRAPTGIGKTMGTIFPSIKALTEHEQKIFYLTAKTIGRSVAEKAFDTCLANGWQA
;
A
#
# COMPACT_ATOMS: atom_id res chain seq x y z
N GLU A 1 15.15 -4.07 -16.16
CA GLU A 1 15.44 -4.92 -14.98
C GLU A 1 14.97 -4.16 -13.75
N HIS A 2 14.27 -4.87 -12.86
CA HIS A 2 13.85 -4.31 -11.57
C HIS A 2 14.62 -5.05 -10.48
N GLU A 3 15.21 -4.31 -9.56
CA GLU A 3 15.88 -4.85 -8.39
C GLU A 3 14.93 -4.81 -7.20
N ILE A 4 14.84 -5.91 -6.45
CA ILE A 4 14.01 -6.00 -5.24
C ILE A 4 14.93 -6.14 -4.05
N HIS A 5 14.90 -5.17 -3.15
CA HIS A 5 15.55 -5.26 -1.86
C HIS A 5 14.56 -5.79 -0.81
N LEU A 6 14.85 -6.99 -0.31
CA LEU A 6 14.08 -7.58 0.78
C LEU A 6 14.80 -7.30 2.10
N SER A 7 14.12 -6.65 3.00
CA SER A 7 14.60 -6.41 4.37
C SER A 7 13.46 -6.54 5.35
N GLY A 8 13.80 -6.88 6.60
CA GLY A 8 12.80 -6.99 7.64
C GLY A 8 13.44 -7.22 9.00
N ARG A 9 12.61 -7.30 10.02
CA ARG A 9 13.01 -7.59 11.38
C ARG A 9 12.30 -8.86 11.83
N MET A 10 13.08 -9.87 12.15
CA MET A 10 12.56 -11.12 12.72
C MET A 10 12.34 -10.96 14.25
N ASP A 11 11.35 -11.65 14.77
CA ASP A 11 11.04 -11.59 16.20
C ASP A 11 11.99 -12.44 17.03
N LEU A 12 12.45 -13.56 16.49
CA LEU A 12 13.31 -14.51 17.18
C LEU A 12 14.30 -15.17 16.21
N LEU A 13 15.57 -15.20 16.61
CA LEU A 13 16.59 -16.08 16.04
C LEU A 13 17.38 -16.68 17.19
N LEU A 14 17.44 -17.98 17.29
CA LEU A 14 18.21 -18.68 18.33
C LEU A 14 18.82 -19.96 17.78
N GLU A 15 19.91 -20.37 18.41
CA GLU A 15 20.51 -21.68 18.22
C GLU A 15 20.21 -22.57 19.42
N ARG A 16 19.76 -23.78 19.16
CA ARG A 16 19.51 -24.78 20.18
C ARG A 16 19.92 -26.17 19.69
N ASP A 17 20.77 -26.83 20.44
CA ASP A 17 21.27 -28.19 20.16
C ASP A 17 21.85 -28.30 18.72
N GLY A 18 22.60 -27.27 18.29
CA GLY A 18 23.21 -27.17 16.96
C GLY A 18 22.22 -26.89 15.82
N ARG A 19 20.98 -26.51 16.12
CA ARG A 19 19.96 -26.17 15.13
C ARG A 19 19.55 -24.72 15.26
N TRP A 20 19.44 -24.05 14.13
CA TRP A 20 18.94 -22.68 14.08
C TRP A 20 17.42 -22.66 14.00
N ILE A 21 16.82 -21.76 14.77
CA ILE A 21 15.37 -21.57 14.84
C ILE A 21 15.07 -20.10 14.58
N VAL A 22 14.33 -19.82 13.52
CA VAL A 22 13.72 -18.51 13.27
C VAL A 22 12.27 -18.53 13.69
N GLY A 23 11.85 -17.57 14.51
CA GLY A 23 10.53 -17.52 15.09
C GLY A 23 9.74 -16.27 14.74
N GLU A 24 8.43 -16.44 14.60
CA GLU A 24 7.45 -15.37 14.49
C GLU A 24 6.50 -15.45 15.67
N ILE A 25 6.32 -14.33 16.40
CA ILE A 25 5.53 -14.26 17.63
C ILE A 25 4.23 -13.51 17.36
N LYS A 26 3.12 -14.12 17.70
CA LYS A 26 1.78 -13.53 17.55
C LYS A 26 1.01 -13.56 18.85
N SER A 27 0.59 -12.39 19.35
CA SER A 27 -0.36 -12.31 20.45
C SER A 27 -1.80 -12.58 19.96
N THR A 28 -2.60 -13.24 20.81
CA THR A 28 -3.97 -13.62 20.47
C THR A 28 -4.91 -13.51 21.65
N THR A 29 -6.19 -13.22 21.35
CA THR A 29 -7.31 -13.31 22.30
C THR A 29 -8.02 -14.66 22.24
N ARG A 30 -7.70 -15.50 21.24
CA ARG A 30 -8.25 -16.87 21.13
C ARG A 30 -7.59 -17.75 22.17
N LYS A 31 -8.34 -18.75 22.66
CA LYS A 31 -7.77 -19.81 23.51
C LYS A 31 -6.69 -20.55 22.72
N LEU A 32 -5.53 -20.73 23.32
CA LEU A 32 -4.38 -21.34 22.64
C LEU A 32 -4.65 -22.77 22.20
N GLU A 33 -5.46 -23.52 22.97
CA GLU A 33 -5.78 -24.93 22.68
C GLU A 33 -6.56 -25.13 21.37
N VAL A 34 -7.29 -24.10 20.92
CA VAL A 34 -8.10 -24.18 19.67
C VAL A 34 -7.37 -23.61 18.45
N ILE A 35 -6.13 -23.17 18.59
CA ILE A 35 -5.35 -22.68 17.46
C ILE A 35 -4.70 -23.88 16.78
N GLU A 36 -4.92 -24.02 15.50
CA GLU A 36 -4.27 -25.05 14.69
C GLU A 36 -3.10 -24.45 13.91
N GLU A 37 -2.16 -25.31 13.52
CA GLU A 37 -0.92 -24.91 12.83
C GLU A 37 -1.19 -24.10 11.56
N ASN A 38 -2.19 -24.49 10.78
CA ASN A 38 -2.52 -23.90 9.49
C ASN A 38 -3.66 -22.86 9.54
N ASP A 39 -4.09 -22.46 10.72
CA ASP A 39 -5.18 -21.47 10.88
C ASP A 39 -4.91 -20.15 10.13
N ARG A 40 -3.65 -19.74 10.07
CA ARG A 40 -3.23 -18.51 9.41
C ARG A 40 -1.93 -18.69 8.64
N PRO A 41 -1.98 -19.16 7.39
CA PRO A 41 -0.79 -19.39 6.57
C PRO A 41 0.12 -18.16 6.42
N ALA A 42 -0.46 -16.95 6.46
CA ALA A 42 0.29 -15.70 6.39
C ALA A 42 1.30 -15.50 7.54
N HIS A 43 1.03 -16.06 8.73
CA HIS A 43 1.97 -15.98 9.84
C HIS A 43 3.22 -16.82 9.58
N TYR A 44 3.07 -18.01 8.99
CA TYR A 44 4.21 -18.81 8.56
C TYR A 44 4.96 -18.17 7.38
N ALA A 45 4.25 -17.49 6.48
CA ALA A 45 4.86 -16.89 5.30
C ALA A 45 5.97 -15.90 5.65
N GLN A 46 5.77 -15.09 6.70
CA GLN A 46 6.78 -14.14 7.17
C GLN A 46 8.03 -14.86 7.68
N ALA A 47 7.86 -15.86 8.55
CA ALA A 47 8.97 -16.63 9.11
C ALA A 47 9.70 -17.46 8.03
N LYS A 48 8.97 -18.03 7.06
CA LYS A 48 9.56 -18.72 5.90
C LYS A 48 10.42 -17.80 5.05
N MET A 49 10.01 -16.55 4.85
CA MET A 49 10.80 -15.58 4.12
C MET A 49 12.11 -15.28 4.84
N TYR A 50 12.09 -15.08 6.16
CA TYR A 50 13.31 -14.90 6.94
C TYR A 50 14.20 -16.13 6.94
N ALA A 51 13.62 -17.34 7.05
CA ALA A 51 14.36 -18.59 6.98
C ALA A 51 15.11 -18.72 5.65
N TYR A 52 14.47 -18.41 4.53
CA TYR A 52 15.10 -18.43 3.21
C TYR A 52 16.27 -17.44 3.12
N LEU A 53 16.07 -16.20 3.59
CA LEU A 53 17.12 -15.18 3.58
C LEU A 53 18.32 -15.60 4.42
N LEU A 54 18.09 -16.20 5.60
CA LEU A 54 19.17 -16.72 6.45
C LEU A 54 19.92 -17.85 5.77
N LEU A 55 19.24 -18.83 5.17
CA LEU A 55 19.86 -19.92 4.41
C LEU A 55 20.62 -19.45 3.16
N CYS A 56 20.27 -18.27 2.62
CA CYS A 56 21.06 -17.64 1.55
C CYS A 56 22.31 -16.94 2.06
N GLN A 57 22.30 -16.43 3.30
CA GLN A 57 23.41 -15.74 3.93
C GLN A 57 24.42 -16.69 4.60
N HIS A 58 23.92 -17.80 5.13
CA HIS A 58 24.69 -18.81 5.85
C HIS A 58 24.73 -20.11 5.05
N LEU A 59 25.70 -20.19 4.14
CA LEU A 59 25.82 -21.32 3.20
C LEU A 59 26.22 -22.65 3.88
N ASP A 60 26.66 -22.60 5.11
CA ASP A 60 26.99 -23.73 5.99
C ASP A 60 25.76 -24.31 6.69
N TRP A 61 24.60 -23.65 6.60
CA TRP A 61 23.35 -24.16 7.18
C TRP A 61 22.60 -25.03 6.15
N GLU A 62 22.40 -26.28 6.46
CA GLU A 62 21.65 -27.21 5.61
C GLU A 62 20.14 -27.02 5.77
N GLU A 63 19.69 -26.81 7.01
CA GLU A 63 18.30 -26.64 7.37
C GLU A 63 18.09 -25.59 8.46
N ILE A 64 16.87 -25.10 8.57
CA ILE A 64 16.45 -24.18 9.62
C ILE A 64 15.05 -24.54 10.13
N THR A 65 14.82 -24.42 11.42
CA THR A 65 13.49 -24.57 11.99
C THR A 65 12.73 -23.25 11.94
N VAL A 66 11.56 -23.26 11.32
CA VAL A 66 10.60 -22.16 11.35
C VAL A 66 9.62 -22.42 12.49
N ARG A 67 9.61 -21.53 13.48
CA ARG A 67 8.74 -21.62 14.66
C ARG A 67 7.72 -20.52 14.67
N LEU A 68 6.43 -20.90 14.72
CA LEU A 68 5.34 -19.97 14.94
C LEU A 68 4.90 -20.05 16.42
N ILE A 69 4.93 -18.92 17.11
CA ILE A 69 4.66 -18.83 18.54
C ILE A 69 3.40 -17.99 18.73
N TYR A 70 2.34 -18.58 19.29
CA TYR A 70 1.19 -17.84 19.75
C TYR A 70 1.27 -17.65 21.26
N CYS A 71 1.14 -16.40 21.71
CA CYS A 71 1.09 -16.04 23.12
C CYS A 71 -0.31 -15.49 23.47
N ASP A 72 -0.80 -15.76 24.67
CA ASP A 72 -1.94 -15.03 25.22
C ASP A 72 -1.58 -13.54 25.44
N LEU A 73 -2.56 -12.68 25.68
CA LEU A 73 -2.32 -11.24 25.86
C LEU A 73 -1.49 -10.93 27.12
N GLU A 74 -1.47 -11.83 28.09
CA GLU A 74 -0.68 -11.69 29.31
C GLU A 74 0.77 -12.17 29.11
N GLY A 75 1.04 -12.88 28.00
CA GLY A 75 2.36 -13.41 27.66
C GLY A 75 2.82 -14.57 28.55
N ILE A 76 1.90 -15.16 29.32
CA ILE A 76 2.23 -16.22 30.30
C ILE A 76 2.22 -17.59 29.61
N ASN A 77 1.21 -17.85 28.77
CA ASN A 77 1.06 -19.11 28.08
C ASN A 77 1.40 -18.95 26.60
N GLN A 78 1.97 -20.00 26.03
CA GLN A 78 2.33 -20.03 24.62
C GLN A 78 2.01 -21.38 23.99
N ARG A 79 1.74 -21.36 22.68
CA ARG A 79 1.64 -22.54 21.83
C ARG A 79 2.57 -22.38 20.65
N CYS A 80 3.41 -23.35 20.41
CA CYS A 80 4.41 -23.33 19.35
C CYS A 80 4.12 -24.39 18.31
N PHE A 81 4.42 -24.06 17.05
CA PHE A 81 4.41 -24.99 15.91
C PHE A 81 5.74 -24.86 15.17
N ASP A 82 6.39 -25.99 14.94
CA ASP A 82 7.71 -26.06 14.32
C ASP A 82 7.63 -26.80 13.00
N GLN A 83 8.26 -26.22 11.97
CA GLN A 83 8.47 -26.87 10.68
C GLN A 83 9.93 -26.70 10.27
N ILE A 84 10.56 -27.75 9.75
CA ILE A 84 11.96 -27.72 9.31
C ILE A 84 11.97 -27.51 7.79
N TYR A 85 12.85 -26.64 7.33
CA TYR A 85 13.00 -26.30 5.92
C TYR A 85 14.46 -26.28 5.50
N THR A 86 14.71 -26.78 4.30
CA THR A 86 15.93 -26.48 3.55
C THR A 86 15.68 -25.31 2.62
N LYS A 87 16.75 -24.76 2.03
CA LYS A 87 16.66 -23.69 1.04
C LYS A 87 15.80 -24.08 -0.16
N GLU A 88 16.00 -25.29 -0.68
CA GLU A 88 15.30 -25.82 -1.85
C GLU A 88 13.80 -25.97 -1.60
N MET A 89 13.39 -26.28 -0.37
CA MET A 89 11.97 -26.35 0.02
C MET A 89 11.32 -24.98 0.06
N LEU A 90 12.06 -23.93 0.43
CA LEU A 90 11.54 -22.56 0.54
C LEU A 90 11.60 -21.80 -0.79
N GLU A 91 12.51 -22.12 -1.67
CA GLU A 91 12.75 -21.39 -2.90
C GLU A 91 11.49 -21.23 -3.78
N PRO A 92 10.69 -22.27 -4.06
CA PRO A 92 9.46 -22.13 -4.85
C PRO A 92 8.45 -21.17 -4.20
N PHE A 93 8.30 -21.22 -2.88
CA PHE A 93 7.43 -20.31 -2.13
C PHE A 93 7.89 -18.86 -2.25
N VAL A 94 9.19 -18.59 -2.13
CA VAL A 94 9.75 -17.24 -2.23
C VAL A 94 9.62 -16.73 -3.64
N GLN A 95 9.98 -17.52 -4.66
CA GLN A 95 9.88 -17.14 -6.06
C GLN A 95 8.44 -16.78 -6.45
N GLU A 96 7.46 -17.61 -6.06
CA GLU A 96 6.05 -17.34 -6.35
C GLU A 96 5.54 -16.11 -5.63
N THR A 97 5.92 -15.91 -4.36
CA THR A 97 5.55 -14.70 -3.59
C THR A 97 6.11 -13.43 -4.25
N LEU A 98 7.37 -13.45 -4.67
CA LEU A 98 8.01 -12.33 -5.36
C LEU A 98 7.41 -12.09 -6.74
N ARG A 99 7.06 -13.14 -7.49
CA ARG A 99 6.41 -13.03 -8.79
C ARG A 99 5.05 -12.33 -8.65
N ILE A 100 4.21 -12.77 -7.71
CA ILE A 100 2.90 -12.14 -7.45
C ILE A 100 3.07 -10.67 -7.05
N TYR A 101 4.03 -10.37 -6.19
CA TYR A 101 4.33 -8.99 -5.78
C TYR A 101 4.77 -8.12 -6.96
N LEU A 102 5.67 -8.64 -7.81
CA LEU A 102 6.16 -7.93 -8.99
C LEU A 102 5.04 -7.65 -9.99
N ASP A 103 4.20 -8.63 -10.28
CA ASP A 103 3.07 -8.46 -11.20
C ASP A 103 2.14 -7.35 -10.71
N TRP A 104 1.81 -7.37 -9.42
CA TRP A 104 1.02 -6.29 -8.81
C TRP A 104 1.73 -4.93 -8.87
N TYR A 105 3.02 -4.90 -8.55
CA TYR A 105 3.80 -3.66 -8.55
C TYR A 105 3.92 -3.03 -9.94
N LEU A 106 4.08 -3.85 -10.98
CA LEU A 106 4.11 -3.38 -12.37
C LEU A 106 2.76 -2.79 -12.81
N ILE A 107 1.65 -3.37 -12.38
CA ILE A 107 0.31 -2.80 -12.60
C ILE A 107 0.20 -1.43 -11.90
N LEU A 108 0.65 -1.35 -10.66
CA LEU A 108 0.65 -0.09 -9.90
C LEU A 108 1.49 0.99 -10.57
N LEU A 109 2.70 0.68 -11.02
CA LEU A 109 3.56 1.62 -11.74
C LEU A 109 2.90 2.15 -13.02
N ARG A 110 2.30 1.28 -13.81
CA ARG A 110 1.54 1.69 -15.02
C ARG A 110 0.39 2.63 -14.68
N SER A 111 -0.38 2.30 -13.64
CA SER A 111 -1.47 3.17 -13.17
C SER A 111 -0.95 4.55 -12.76
N MET A 112 0.15 4.62 -12.03
CA MET A 112 0.77 5.87 -11.62
C MET A 112 1.25 6.71 -12.81
N GLU A 113 1.87 6.10 -13.82
CA GLU A 113 2.30 6.77 -15.05
C GLU A 113 1.10 7.30 -15.83
N LEU A 114 0.06 6.48 -16.01
CA LEU A 114 -1.16 6.86 -16.70
C LEU A 114 -1.88 8.00 -15.98
N LYS A 115 -1.94 7.98 -14.65
CA LYS A 115 -2.48 9.07 -13.84
C LYS A 115 -1.84 10.41 -14.17
N LEU A 116 -0.52 10.49 -14.22
CA LEU A 116 0.19 11.73 -14.53
C LEU A 116 0.05 12.14 -16.00
N LYS A 117 0.16 11.17 -16.91
CA LYS A 117 0.02 11.42 -18.34
C LYS A 117 -1.35 11.98 -18.67
N THR A 118 -2.41 11.32 -18.17
CA THR A 118 -3.78 11.72 -18.44
C THR A 118 -4.19 12.97 -17.68
N ALA A 119 -3.64 13.24 -16.49
CA ALA A 119 -3.81 14.51 -15.79
C ALA A 119 -3.35 15.71 -16.64
N LYS A 120 -2.21 15.57 -17.33
CA LYS A 120 -1.68 16.65 -18.21
C LYS A 120 -2.58 16.93 -19.39
N THR A 121 -3.18 15.91 -20.00
CA THR A 121 -4.01 16.03 -21.20
C THR A 121 -5.49 16.27 -20.91
N LEU A 122 -5.94 16.04 -19.66
CA LEU A 122 -7.33 16.22 -19.26
C LEU A 122 -7.85 17.60 -19.63
N GLN A 123 -8.94 17.66 -20.39
CA GLN A 123 -9.66 18.89 -20.70
C GLN A 123 -10.73 19.17 -19.64
N PHE A 124 -11.18 20.43 -19.58
CA PHE A 124 -12.27 20.75 -18.65
C PHE A 124 -13.56 20.03 -19.06
N PRO A 125 -14.20 19.23 -18.18
CA PRO A 125 -15.23 18.26 -18.59
C PRO A 125 -16.53 18.87 -19.10
N PHE A 126 -16.79 20.14 -18.83
CA PHE A 126 -18.04 20.81 -19.16
C PHE A 126 -17.94 21.78 -20.36
N GLY A 127 -16.86 21.70 -21.11
CA GLY A 127 -16.58 22.63 -22.21
C GLY A 127 -16.19 24.01 -21.70
N ASP A 128 -17.15 24.85 -21.36
CA ASP A 128 -16.90 26.22 -20.89
C ASP A 128 -16.90 26.35 -19.36
N PHE A 129 -16.05 27.21 -18.85
CA PHE A 129 -16.06 27.60 -17.45
C PHE A 129 -17.23 28.53 -17.17
N ARG A 130 -17.86 28.38 -16.01
CA ARG A 130 -18.81 29.38 -15.49
C ARG A 130 -18.07 30.68 -15.14
N ALA A 131 -18.83 31.78 -15.05
CA ALA A 131 -18.26 33.04 -14.59
C ALA A 131 -17.48 32.85 -13.28
N TYR A 132 -16.28 33.44 -13.21
CA TYR A 132 -15.32 33.33 -12.09
C TYR A 132 -14.74 31.93 -11.80
N GLN A 133 -15.27 30.87 -12.41
CA GLN A 133 -14.78 29.52 -12.18
C GLN A 133 -13.36 29.30 -12.77
N ARG A 134 -13.05 29.96 -13.89
CA ARG A 134 -11.73 29.90 -14.52
C ARG A 134 -10.66 30.54 -13.63
N GLU A 135 -10.96 31.70 -13.05
CA GLU A 135 -10.05 32.39 -12.13
C GLU A 135 -9.80 31.58 -10.86
N LEU A 136 -10.89 31.01 -10.29
CA LEU A 136 -10.82 30.07 -9.18
C LEU A 136 -9.88 28.89 -9.52
N SER A 137 -10.09 28.24 -10.65
CA SER A 137 -9.31 27.08 -11.11
C SER A 137 -7.83 27.46 -11.31
N GLY A 138 -7.56 28.63 -11.88
CA GLY A 138 -6.22 29.16 -12.03
C GLY A 138 -5.52 29.39 -10.69
N ALA A 139 -6.21 30.00 -9.71
CA ALA A 139 -5.68 30.22 -8.39
C ALA A 139 -5.34 28.89 -7.67
N VAL A 140 -6.23 27.90 -7.75
CA VAL A 140 -5.99 26.55 -7.17
C VAL A 140 -4.79 25.87 -7.85
N TYR A 141 -4.74 25.90 -9.19
CA TYR A 141 -3.61 25.32 -9.93
C TYR A 141 -2.27 25.91 -9.50
N GLN A 142 -2.18 27.24 -9.43
CA GLN A 142 -0.95 27.94 -9.02
C GLN A 142 -0.61 27.65 -7.56
N CYS A 143 -1.61 27.58 -6.68
CA CYS A 143 -1.41 27.27 -5.27
C CYS A 143 -0.78 25.87 -5.10
N VAL A 144 -1.30 24.86 -5.80
CA VAL A 144 -0.78 23.49 -5.76
C VAL A 144 0.65 23.43 -6.34
N LYS A 145 0.87 24.06 -7.50
CA LYS A 145 2.19 24.09 -8.15
C LYS A 145 3.26 24.75 -7.30
N GLN A 146 2.90 25.81 -6.57
CA GLN A 146 3.81 26.55 -5.71
C GLN A 146 3.90 25.98 -4.28
N LYS A 147 3.19 24.88 -3.99
CA LYS A 147 3.11 24.27 -2.64
C LYS A 147 2.68 25.28 -1.56
N LYS A 148 1.74 26.18 -1.91
CA LYS A 148 1.23 27.24 -1.04
C LYS A 148 -0.12 26.86 -0.44
N ARG A 149 -0.60 27.70 0.49
CA ARG A 149 -1.95 27.64 1.05
C ARG A 149 -2.84 28.65 0.35
N LEU A 150 -4.09 28.28 0.10
CA LEU A 150 -5.10 29.15 -0.49
C LEU A 150 -6.34 29.18 0.41
N LEU A 151 -6.73 30.35 0.85
CA LEU A 151 -8.03 30.58 1.47
C LEU A 151 -8.93 31.26 0.44
N LEU A 152 -10.07 30.62 0.14
CA LEU A 152 -10.93 31.06 -0.93
C LEU A 152 -12.36 31.27 -0.44
N ARG A 153 -12.89 32.47 -0.67
CA ARG A 153 -14.31 32.79 -0.46
C ARG A 153 -14.97 32.94 -1.83
N ALA A 154 -15.97 32.11 -2.11
CA ALA A 154 -16.67 32.13 -3.38
C ALA A 154 -18.17 31.88 -3.21
N PRO A 155 -19.05 32.59 -3.94
CA PRO A 155 -20.49 32.43 -3.86
C PRO A 155 -20.94 31.00 -4.25
N THR A 156 -22.16 30.64 -3.88
CA THR A 156 -22.79 29.40 -4.33
C THR A 156 -23.04 29.45 -5.84
N GLY A 157 -23.01 28.27 -6.51
CA GLY A 157 -23.36 28.16 -7.93
C GLY A 157 -22.19 28.31 -8.92
N ILE A 158 -21.04 28.86 -8.53
CA ILE A 158 -19.90 29.02 -9.45
C ILE A 158 -19.17 27.72 -9.83
N GLY A 159 -19.57 26.57 -9.27
CA GLY A 159 -18.93 25.28 -9.54
C GLY A 159 -17.63 25.04 -8.77
N LYS A 160 -17.58 25.44 -7.48
CA LYS A 160 -16.40 25.30 -6.60
C LYS A 160 -15.77 23.92 -6.62
N THR A 161 -16.57 22.87 -6.54
CA THR A 161 -16.06 21.49 -6.45
C THR A 161 -15.24 21.11 -7.68
N MET A 162 -15.78 21.31 -8.88
CA MET A 162 -15.01 21.06 -10.11
C MET A 162 -13.89 22.07 -10.29
N GLY A 163 -14.14 23.35 -9.91
CA GLY A 163 -13.14 24.42 -9.95
C GLY A 163 -11.95 24.23 -8.99
N THR A 164 -12.04 23.27 -8.08
CA THR A 164 -10.92 22.87 -7.20
C THR A 164 -10.35 21.50 -7.57
N ILE A 165 -11.18 20.51 -7.87
CA ILE A 165 -10.75 19.14 -8.21
C ILE A 165 -9.98 19.11 -9.54
N PHE A 166 -10.56 19.64 -10.61
CA PHE A 166 -9.94 19.66 -11.93
C PHE A 166 -8.54 20.28 -11.94
N PRO A 167 -8.32 21.50 -11.43
CA PRO A 167 -6.98 22.08 -11.42
C PRO A 167 -6.00 21.36 -10.47
N SER A 168 -6.49 20.73 -9.40
CA SER A 168 -5.65 19.90 -8.54
C SER A 168 -5.15 18.66 -9.28
N ILE A 169 -6.00 18.00 -10.07
CA ILE A 169 -5.59 16.90 -10.96
C ILE A 169 -4.57 17.40 -11.98
N LYS A 170 -4.84 18.50 -12.65
CA LYS A 170 -3.93 19.11 -13.66
C LYS A 170 -2.57 19.50 -13.07
N ALA A 171 -2.50 19.79 -11.79
CA ALA A 171 -1.28 20.22 -11.10
C ALA A 171 -0.41 19.04 -10.62
N LEU A 172 -0.86 17.80 -10.73
CA LEU A 172 -0.06 16.62 -10.37
C LEU A 172 1.22 16.55 -11.21
N THR A 173 2.35 16.32 -10.54
CA THR A 173 3.69 16.23 -11.15
C THR A 173 4.49 15.01 -10.72
N GLU A 174 4.13 14.41 -9.59
CA GLU A 174 4.83 13.30 -8.97
C GLU A 174 3.88 12.10 -8.82
N HIS A 175 4.40 10.90 -8.96
CA HIS A 175 3.61 9.65 -8.92
C HIS A 175 2.92 9.44 -7.58
N GLU A 176 3.58 9.82 -6.48
CA GLU A 176 3.10 9.58 -5.12
C GLU A 176 2.11 10.63 -4.62
N GLN A 177 1.90 11.72 -5.38
CA GLN A 177 0.96 12.77 -4.99
C GLN A 177 -0.46 12.22 -4.91
N LYS A 178 -1.15 12.58 -3.83
CA LYS A 178 -2.55 12.24 -3.56
C LYS A 178 -3.37 13.51 -3.36
N ILE A 179 -4.64 13.46 -3.74
CA ILE A 179 -5.61 14.53 -3.52
C ILE A 179 -6.57 14.08 -2.43
N PHE A 180 -6.62 14.82 -1.32
CA PHE A 180 -7.60 14.62 -0.25
C PHE A 180 -8.64 15.73 -0.32
N TYR A 181 -9.88 15.38 -0.63
CA TYR A 181 -11.00 16.31 -0.68
C TYR A 181 -11.88 16.11 0.55
N LEU A 182 -11.70 16.97 1.55
CA LEU A 182 -12.41 16.88 2.82
C LEU A 182 -13.69 17.70 2.79
N THR A 183 -14.79 17.16 3.29
CA THR A 183 -16.09 17.82 3.35
C THR A 183 -16.71 17.70 4.74
N ALA A 184 -17.38 18.74 5.20
CA ALA A 184 -18.04 18.74 6.50
C ALA A 184 -19.37 17.96 6.51
N LYS A 185 -19.95 17.66 5.35
CA LYS A 185 -21.28 17.03 5.21
C LYS A 185 -21.26 15.93 4.13
N THR A 186 -22.07 14.90 4.33
CA THR A 186 -22.20 13.77 3.40
C THR A 186 -22.58 14.20 1.97
N ILE A 187 -23.47 15.21 1.84
CA ILE A 187 -23.83 15.77 0.52
C ILE A 187 -22.60 16.34 -0.19
N GLY A 188 -21.69 16.99 0.53
CA GLY A 188 -20.45 17.51 -0.05
C GLY A 188 -19.56 16.38 -0.59
N ARG A 189 -19.55 15.23 0.08
CA ARG A 189 -18.81 14.04 -0.37
C ARG A 189 -19.33 13.53 -1.71
N SER A 190 -20.64 13.32 -1.84
CA SER A 190 -21.24 12.81 -3.08
C SER A 190 -21.04 13.75 -4.28
N VAL A 191 -21.00 15.06 -4.03
CA VAL A 191 -20.69 16.05 -5.09
C VAL A 191 -19.23 15.97 -5.51
N ALA A 192 -18.31 15.76 -4.57
CA ALA A 192 -16.90 15.56 -4.87
C ALA A 192 -16.64 14.25 -5.63
N GLU A 193 -17.26 13.14 -5.19
CA GLU A 193 -17.19 11.85 -5.87
C GLU A 193 -17.63 11.97 -7.34
N LYS A 194 -18.82 12.58 -7.59
CA LYS A 194 -19.30 12.85 -8.96
C LYS A 194 -18.35 13.71 -9.79
N ALA A 195 -17.65 14.65 -9.17
CA ALA A 195 -16.68 15.47 -9.89
C ALA A 195 -15.42 14.67 -10.28
N PHE A 196 -14.94 13.78 -9.42
CA PHE A 196 -13.87 12.84 -9.78
C PHE A 196 -14.33 11.87 -10.87
N ASP A 197 -15.51 11.26 -10.74
CA ASP A 197 -16.09 10.36 -11.75
C ASP A 197 -16.21 11.06 -13.12
N THR A 198 -16.60 12.34 -13.12
CA THR A 198 -16.66 13.14 -14.34
C THR A 198 -15.28 13.30 -14.96
N CYS A 199 -14.23 13.52 -14.17
CA CYS A 199 -12.86 13.59 -14.69
C CYS A 199 -12.39 12.23 -15.24
N LEU A 200 -12.72 11.12 -14.58
CA LEU A 200 -12.44 9.76 -15.06
C LEU A 200 -13.14 9.48 -16.39
N ALA A 201 -14.44 9.80 -16.51
CA ALA A 201 -15.20 9.65 -17.73
C ALA A 201 -14.68 10.50 -18.90
N ASN A 202 -13.97 11.60 -18.61
CA ASN A 202 -13.33 12.47 -19.59
C ASN A 202 -11.85 12.17 -19.83
N GLY A 203 -11.40 10.96 -19.44
CA GLY A 203 -10.11 10.39 -19.82
C GLY A 203 -8.99 10.53 -18.80
N TRP A 204 -9.26 11.02 -17.59
CA TRP A 204 -8.28 10.88 -16.51
C TRP A 204 -8.29 9.45 -15.98
N GLN A 205 -7.11 8.88 -15.78
CA GLN A 205 -6.92 7.53 -15.22
C GLN A 205 -6.18 7.66 -13.88
N ALA A 206 -6.81 7.23 -12.79
CA ALA A 206 -6.29 7.37 -11.40
C ALA A 206 -5.98 6.01 -10.79
#